data_15fb23f9b2e2d7a727b60516afd4789a
#
_entry.id   15fb23f9b2e2d7a727b60516afd4789a
#
_cell.length_a   1.000
_cell.length_b   1.000
_cell.length_c   1.000
_cell.angle_alpha   90.00
_cell.angle_beta   90.00
_cell.angle_gamma   90.00
#
_symmetry.space_group_name_H-M   'P 1'
#
loop_
_entity.id
_entity.type
_entity.pdbx_description
1 polymer ?
#
loop_
_entity_poly.entity_id
_entity_poly.type
_entity_poly.pdbx_seq_one_letter_code
_entity_poly.pdbx_strand_id
1 'polypeptide(L)'
;AAFEKLSVEFTEVCETSPPPWRQESPAVISNGNGASPKLFVLQGVLTAEGSQPVAELAKLIAQQSSEKQGIIVDCGKLFGCDDEVAGQLAELLSRARHRSLSLTLENVEGLLGRLNERLVVGEPTHVQAWLLLLELLQRHSTQEIFEERAVDYAVTFELSPPSWEKLSGHGVKSPLLSGRPKDDAHYFSGEIKNSRFDELV
;
A
#
# COMPACT_ATOMS: atom_id res chain seq x y z
N ALA A 1 27.82 -25.87 -1.64
CA ALA A 1 27.65 -27.33 -1.41
C ALA A 1 26.34 -27.90 -1.99
N ALA A 2 25.14 -27.39 -1.60
CA ALA A 2 23.87 -27.94 -2.10
C ALA A 2 23.64 -27.66 -3.61
N PHE A 3 23.89 -26.42 -4.02
CA PHE A 3 23.74 -26.02 -5.43
C PHE A 3 24.71 -26.73 -6.35
N GLU A 4 25.96 -26.90 -5.98
CA GLU A 4 26.96 -27.59 -6.75
C GLU A 4 26.57 -29.05 -7.02
N LYS A 5 25.99 -29.74 -6.01
CA LYS A 5 25.52 -31.11 -6.18
C LYS A 5 24.35 -31.16 -7.17
N LEU A 6 23.38 -30.26 -7.07
CA LEU A 6 22.26 -30.16 -7.99
C LEU A 6 22.70 -29.76 -9.41
N SER A 7 23.74 -28.93 -9.55
CA SER A 7 24.30 -28.54 -10.85
C SER A 7 24.91 -29.74 -11.59
N VAL A 8 25.61 -30.59 -10.88
CA VAL A 8 26.22 -31.83 -11.48
C VAL A 8 25.11 -32.78 -11.89
N GLU A 9 24.13 -33.02 -11.02
CA GLU A 9 22.98 -33.88 -11.29
C GLU A 9 22.13 -33.38 -12.48
N PHE A 10 21.95 -32.09 -12.59
CA PHE A 10 21.27 -31.43 -13.72
C PHE A 10 22.04 -31.67 -15.04
N THR A 11 23.37 -31.53 -15.02
CA THR A 11 24.20 -31.73 -16.21
C THR A 11 24.16 -33.19 -16.68
N GLU A 12 24.15 -34.14 -15.75
CA GLU A 12 24.07 -35.56 -16.05
C GLU A 12 22.72 -35.99 -16.64
N VAL A 13 21.63 -35.39 -16.16
CA VAL A 13 20.27 -35.75 -16.60
C VAL A 13 19.86 -35.02 -17.87
N CYS A 14 20.23 -33.74 -18.00
CA CYS A 14 19.74 -32.86 -19.07
C CYS A 14 20.74 -32.68 -20.23
N GLU A 15 21.96 -33.18 -20.12
CA GLU A 15 23.06 -33.02 -21.09
C GLU A 15 23.32 -31.56 -21.50
N THR A 16 22.95 -30.62 -20.63
CA THR A 16 23.09 -29.17 -20.83
C THR A 16 23.76 -28.53 -19.62
N SER A 17 24.52 -27.48 -19.85
CA SER A 17 25.13 -26.73 -18.74
C SER A 17 24.05 -26.12 -17.84
N PRO A 18 24.13 -26.27 -16.51
CA PRO A 18 23.22 -25.65 -15.59
C PRO A 18 23.31 -24.11 -15.67
N PRO A 19 22.25 -23.41 -15.39
CA PRO A 19 22.29 -21.94 -15.35
C PRO A 19 23.34 -21.46 -14.32
N PRO A 20 24.07 -20.38 -14.63
CA PRO A 20 25.07 -19.87 -13.71
C PRO A 20 24.42 -19.48 -12.38
N TRP A 21 25.01 -19.89 -11.27
CA TRP A 21 24.61 -19.42 -9.95
C TRP A 21 24.80 -17.92 -9.89
N ARG A 22 23.71 -17.18 -9.90
CA ARG A 22 23.72 -15.80 -9.49
C ARG A 22 23.63 -15.77 -7.96
N GLN A 23 24.73 -15.54 -7.28
CA GLN A 23 24.66 -14.93 -5.97
C GLN A 23 24.02 -13.57 -6.23
N GLU A 24 22.75 -13.43 -5.92
CA GLU A 24 22.19 -12.12 -5.71
C GLU A 24 22.88 -11.57 -4.46
N SER A 25 24.06 -11.00 -4.66
CA SER A 25 24.54 -10.00 -3.75
C SER A 25 23.43 -8.95 -3.73
N PRO A 26 22.87 -8.60 -2.55
CA PRO A 26 21.97 -7.47 -2.50
C PRO A 26 22.73 -6.35 -3.21
N ALA A 27 22.20 -5.87 -4.32
CA ALA A 27 22.75 -4.73 -5.01
C ALA A 27 22.71 -3.58 -4.03
N VAL A 28 23.84 -3.40 -3.33
CA VAL A 28 24.12 -2.19 -2.59
C VAL A 28 24.28 -1.13 -3.67
N ILE A 29 23.16 -0.53 -4.05
CA ILE A 29 23.18 0.76 -4.73
C ILE A 29 23.58 1.76 -3.67
N SER A 30 24.88 1.80 -3.36
CA SER A 30 25.48 2.88 -2.61
C SER A 30 25.65 4.05 -3.56
N ASN A 31 24.60 4.82 -3.75
CA ASN A 31 24.70 6.17 -4.28
C ASN A 31 24.48 7.15 -3.12
N GLY A 32 25.57 7.68 -2.64
CA GLY A 32 25.66 8.99 -1.98
C GLY A 32 25.06 9.08 -0.58
N ASN A 33 25.91 9.18 0.44
CA ASN A 33 25.70 9.83 1.76
C ASN A 33 24.28 9.84 2.38
N GLY A 34 23.54 8.73 2.34
CA GLY A 34 22.27 8.55 3.00
C GLY A 34 22.28 7.23 3.77
N ALA A 35 21.91 7.25 5.02
CA ALA A 35 21.72 6.02 5.80
C ALA A 35 20.69 5.13 5.07
N SER A 36 21.01 3.85 4.89
CA SER A 36 20.10 2.88 4.26
C SER A 36 18.75 2.85 4.99
N PRO A 37 17.62 2.74 4.25
CA PRO A 37 16.32 2.66 4.87
C PRO A 37 16.23 1.43 5.80
N LYS A 38 15.51 1.57 6.91
CA LYS A 38 15.25 0.45 7.82
C LYS A 38 14.10 -0.38 7.28
N LEU A 39 14.34 -1.66 7.04
CA LEU A 39 13.30 -2.62 6.68
C LEU A 39 12.61 -3.16 7.95
N PHE A 40 11.29 -3.09 7.98
CA PHE A 40 10.44 -3.66 9.02
C PHE A 40 9.41 -4.59 8.38
N VAL A 41 9.34 -5.85 8.81
CA VAL A 41 8.45 -6.85 8.23
C VAL A 41 7.28 -7.12 9.17
N LEU A 42 6.06 -6.90 8.70
CA LEU A 42 4.84 -7.32 9.37
C LEU A 42 4.43 -8.71 8.87
N GLN A 43 4.11 -9.63 9.78
CA GLN A 43 3.78 -11.00 9.40
C GLN A 43 2.71 -11.64 10.28
N GLY A 44 2.03 -12.63 9.72
CA GLY A 44 0.99 -13.40 10.41
C GLY A 44 -0.33 -12.66 10.53
N VAL A 45 -1.09 -12.96 11.56
CA VAL A 45 -2.30 -12.25 11.97
C VAL A 45 -1.98 -11.47 13.23
N LEU A 46 -2.14 -10.16 13.18
CA LEU A 46 -1.86 -9.30 14.32
C LEU A 46 -3.12 -9.13 15.17
N THR A 47 -2.98 -9.38 16.46
CA THR A 47 -4.08 -9.24 17.45
C THR A 47 -3.63 -8.31 18.57
N ALA A 48 -4.58 -7.73 19.28
CA ALA A 48 -4.30 -6.83 20.40
C ALA A 48 -3.43 -7.50 21.48
N GLU A 49 -3.62 -8.80 21.72
CA GLU A 49 -2.79 -9.57 22.67
C GLU A 49 -1.34 -9.76 22.17
N GLY A 50 -1.13 -9.75 20.84
CA GLY A 50 0.17 -9.92 20.19
C GLY A 50 0.65 -8.67 19.44
N SER A 51 0.29 -7.47 19.90
CA SER A 51 0.57 -6.19 19.21
C SER A 51 2.03 -5.72 19.30
N GLN A 52 2.94 -6.56 19.83
CA GLN A 52 4.36 -6.22 19.95
C GLN A 52 4.97 -5.69 18.63
N PRO A 53 4.73 -6.28 17.44
CA PRO A 53 5.26 -5.74 16.19
C PRO A 53 4.80 -4.30 15.90
N VAL A 54 3.54 -3.97 16.23
CA VAL A 54 3.00 -2.62 16.03
C VAL A 54 3.65 -1.63 17.01
N ALA A 55 3.86 -2.04 18.27
CA ALA A 55 4.56 -1.24 19.25
C ALA A 55 6.04 -1.00 18.87
N GLU A 56 6.71 -1.97 18.28
CA GLU A 56 8.07 -1.83 17.75
C GLU A 56 8.12 -0.87 16.56
N LEU A 57 7.17 -0.99 15.62
CA LEU A 57 7.03 -0.05 14.52
C LEU A 57 6.77 1.37 15.03
N ALA A 58 5.91 1.53 16.04
CA ALA A 58 5.64 2.82 16.68
C ALA A 58 6.90 3.45 17.26
N LYS A 59 7.74 2.65 17.95
CA LYS A 59 9.04 3.10 18.48
C LYS A 59 10.00 3.52 17.37
N LEU A 60 10.06 2.77 16.26
CA LEU A 60 10.89 3.13 15.11
C LEU A 60 10.46 4.46 14.51
N ILE A 61 9.15 4.66 14.31
CA ILE A 61 8.58 5.91 13.80
C ILE A 61 8.84 7.08 14.77
N ALA A 62 8.71 6.85 16.09
CA ALA A 62 8.96 7.88 17.10
C ALA A 62 10.44 8.29 17.17
N GLN A 63 11.35 7.36 16.97
CA GLN A 63 12.80 7.60 16.98
C GLN A 63 13.31 8.27 15.71
N GLN A 64 12.50 8.30 14.65
CA GLN A 64 12.89 8.92 13.41
C GLN A 64 12.82 10.45 13.54
N SER A 65 13.97 11.06 13.76
CA SER A 65 14.12 12.51 13.98
C SER A 65 14.60 13.26 12.72
N SER A 66 14.86 12.58 11.60
CA SER A 66 15.32 13.23 10.38
C SER A 66 14.76 12.57 9.11
N GLU A 67 14.45 13.39 8.12
CA GLU A 67 13.98 13.00 6.78
C GLU A 67 14.98 12.10 6.00
N LYS A 68 16.18 11.93 6.52
CA LYS A 68 17.29 11.28 5.81
C LYS A 68 17.28 9.76 5.88
N GLN A 69 16.58 9.16 6.84
CA GLN A 69 16.54 7.70 6.97
C GLN A 69 15.10 7.20 6.80
N GLY A 70 14.79 6.61 5.64
CA GLY A 70 13.48 6.03 5.37
C GLY A 70 13.20 4.76 6.19
N ILE A 71 11.92 4.46 6.41
CA ILE A 71 11.44 3.17 6.92
C ILE A 71 10.69 2.50 5.79
N ILE A 72 11.02 1.25 5.50
CA ILE A 72 10.26 0.39 4.60
C ILE A 72 9.52 -0.63 5.45
N VAL A 73 8.20 -0.67 5.32
CA VAL A 73 7.34 -1.65 6.01
C VAL A 73 6.84 -2.65 4.97
N ASP A 74 7.31 -3.88 5.05
CA ASP A 74 6.87 -4.98 4.19
C ASP A 74 5.66 -5.68 4.79
N CYS A 75 4.53 -5.65 4.06
CA CYS A 75 3.26 -6.24 4.44
C CYS A 75 2.99 -7.58 3.72
N GLY A 76 3.92 -8.10 2.93
CA GLY A 76 3.72 -9.29 2.09
C GLY A 76 3.35 -10.56 2.86
N LYS A 77 3.78 -10.66 4.11
CA LYS A 77 3.47 -11.77 5.02
C LYS A 77 2.39 -11.46 6.05
N LEU A 78 1.78 -10.28 5.99
CA LEU A 78 0.69 -9.88 6.87
C LEU A 78 -0.63 -10.41 6.32
N PHE A 79 -1.22 -11.39 7.00
CA PHE A 79 -2.49 -12.01 6.58
C PHE A 79 -3.72 -11.23 7.04
N GLY A 80 -3.61 -10.44 8.10
CA GLY A 80 -4.69 -9.62 8.61
C GLY A 80 -4.41 -9.10 10.01
N CYS A 81 -5.36 -8.35 10.54
CA CYS A 81 -5.34 -7.87 11.91
C CYS A 81 -6.76 -7.78 12.47
N ASP A 82 -6.87 -7.76 13.80
CA ASP A 82 -8.13 -7.40 14.45
C ASP A 82 -8.41 -5.89 14.33
N ASP A 83 -9.58 -5.46 14.77
CA ASP A 83 -10.00 -4.07 14.58
C ASP A 83 -9.17 -3.10 15.43
N GLU A 84 -8.77 -3.50 16.64
CA GLU A 84 -7.94 -2.67 17.51
C GLU A 84 -6.56 -2.42 16.91
N VAL A 85 -5.90 -3.46 16.41
CA VAL A 85 -4.59 -3.35 15.74
C VAL A 85 -4.73 -2.59 14.42
N ALA A 86 -5.83 -2.75 13.69
CA ALA A 86 -6.10 -1.96 12.49
C ALA A 86 -6.12 -0.47 12.82
N GLY A 87 -6.78 -0.08 13.91
CA GLY A 87 -6.78 1.30 14.39
C GLY A 87 -5.39 1.83 14.76
N GLN A 88 -4.61 1.03 15.48
CA GLN A 88 -3.23 1.39 15.84
C GLN A 88 -2.36 1.59 14.60
N LEU A 89 -2.47 0.71 13.59
CA LEU A 89 -1.75 0.85 12.33
C LEU A 89 -2.20 2.08 11.54
N ALA A 90 -3.51 2.29 11.41
CA ALA A 90 -4.05 3.47 10.73
C ALA A 90 -3.54 4.77 11.36
N GLU A 91 -3.57 4.87 12.70
CA GLU A 91 -3.07 6.03 13.41
C GLU A 91 -1.56 6.24 13.23
N LEU A 92 -0.75 5.18 13.29
CA LEU A 92 0.69 5.26 13.06
C LEU A 92 1.02 5.73 11.65
N LEU A 93 0.34 5.20 10.65
CA LEU A 93 0.53 5.59 9.25
C LEU A 93 0.08 7.04 9.01
N SER A 94 -1.07 7.43 9.56
CA SER A 94 -1.57 8.80 9.48
C SER A 94 -0.61 9.79 10.15
N ARG A 95 -0.12 9.50 11.36
CA ARG A 95 0.89 10.33 12.04
C ARG A 95 2.19 10.43 11.24
N ALA A 96 2.65 9.34 10.63
CA ALA A 96 3.84 9.36 9.79
C ALA A 96 3.63 10.26 8.57
N ARG A 97 2.43 10.24 7.96
CA ARG A 97 2.04 11.10 6.85
C ARG A 97 2.03 12.57 7.23
N HIS A 98 1.32 12.94 8.31
CA HIS A 98 1.25 14.33 8.79
C HIS A 98 2.59 14.90 9.22
N ARG A 99 3.52 14.05 9.66
CA ARG A 99 4.89 14.45 9.97
C ARG A 99 5.84 14.41 8.77
N SER A 100 5.33 14.11 7.59
CA SER A 100 6.11 13.96 6.35
C SER A 100 7.31 13.03 6.50
N LEU A 101 7.16 11.96 7.31
CA LEU A 101 8.23 10.99 7.48
C LEU A 101 8.37 10.12 6.23
N SER A 102 9.60 9.81 5.86
CA SER A 102 9.90 8.88 4.77
C SER A 102 9.54 7.45 5.18
N LEU A 103 8.28 7.07 5.02
CA LEU A 103 7.75 5.73 5.29
C LEU A 103 7.11 5.18 4.02
N THR A 104 7.66 4.08 3.53
CA THR A 104 7.17 3.35 2.35
C THR A 104 6.55 2.03 2.81
N LEU A 105 5.38 1.71 2.29
CA LEU A 105 4.77 0.39 2.47
C LEU A 105 5.05 -0.44 1.22
N GLU A 106 5.39 -1.70 1.39
CA GLU A 106 5.60 -2.65 0.30
C GLU A 106 4.68 -3.86 0.45
N ASN A 107 4.31 -4.47 -0.69
CA ASN A 107 3.52 -5.69 -0.78
C ASN A 107 2.16 -5.61 -0.05
N VAL A 108 1.48 -4.48 -0.19
CA VAL A 108 0.19 -4.21 0.50
C VAL A 108 -1.03 -4.79 -0.21
N GLU A 109 -0.91 -5.23 -1.45
CA GLU A 109 -2.01 -5.65 -2.31
C GLU A 109 -2.82 -6.78 -1.67
N GLY A 110 -2.13 -7.75 -1.08
CA GLY A 110 -2.78 -8.86 -0.38
C GLY A 110 -3.57 -8.41 0.86
N LEU A 111 -3.08 -7.43 1.60
CA LEU A 111 -3.80 -6.85 2.73
C LEU A 111 -5.00 -6.03 2.27
N LEU A 112 -4.83 -5.20 1.24
CA LEU A 112 -5.92 -4.42 0.63
C LEU A 112 -7.04 -5.31 0.12
N GLY A 113 -6.72 -6.41 -0.59
CA GLY A 113 -7.71 -7.38 -1.07
C GLY A 113 -8.54 -7.95 0.08
N ARG A 114 -7.90 -8.43 1.13
CA ARG A 114 -8.58 -9.02 2.30
C ARG A 114 -9.42 -7.99 3.08
N LEU A 115 -8.96 -6.75 3.21
CA LEU A 115 -9.76 -5.69 3.81
C LEU A 115 -11.01 -5.39 2.97
N ASN A 116 -10.86 -5.28 1.64
CA ASN A 116 -11.99 -5.06 0.74
C ASN A 116 -13.02 -6.20 0.77
N GLU A 117 -12.59 -7.45 0.90
CA GLU A 117 -13.49 -8.61 1.03
C GLU A 117 -14.22 -8.65 2.38
N ARG A 118 -13.56 -8.21 3.44
CA ARG A 118 -14.11 -8.26 4.80
C ARG A 118 -15.07 -7.11 5.10
N LEU A 119 -14.84 -5.92 4.52
CA LEU A 119 -15.56 -4.70 4.85
C LEU A 119 -16.77 -4.54 3.95
N VAL A 120 -17.97 -4.71 4.53
CA VAL A 120 -19.25 -4.64 3.83
C VAL A 120 -19.90 -3.28 4.06
N VAL A 121 -20.32 -2.63 2.98
CA VAL A 121 -21.00 -1.33 3.04
C VAL A 121 -22.37 -1.49 3.72
N GLY A 122 -22.68 -0.59 4.66
CA GLY A 122 -23.92 -0.62 5.45
C GLY A 122 -23.86 -1.53 6.68
N GLU A 123 -22.76 -2.27 6.90
CA GLU A 123 -22.51 -2.98 8.17
C GLU A 123 -21.60 -2.13 9.07
N PRO A 124 -22.11 -1.50 10.14
CA PRO A 124 -21.33 -0.59 11.00
C PRO A 124 -20.40 -1.36 11.95
N THR A 125 -19.64 -2.31 11.40
CA THR A 125 -18.63 -3.10 12.11
C THR A 125 -17.23 -2.73 11.62
N HIS A 126 -16.23 -3.02 12.43
CA HIS A 126 -14.83 -2.85 12.02
C HIS A 126 -14.44 -1.43 11.57
N VAL A 127 -14.91 -0.41 12.29
CA VAL A 127 -14.62 1.00 11.94
C VAL A 127 -13.13 1.29 11.81
N GLN A 128 -12.30 0.67 12.63
CA GLN A 128 -10.85 0.86 12.61
C GLN A 128 -10.21 0.22 11.37
N ALA A 129 -10.71 -0.94 10.94
CA ALA A 129 -10.25 -1.58 9.70
C ALA A 129 -10.64 -0.75 8.46
N TRP A 130 -11.79 -0.06 8.47
CA TRP A 130 -12.15 0.90 7.43
C TRP A 130 -11.17 2.09 7.38
N LEU A 131 -10.78 2.63 8.54
CA LEU A 131 -9.80 3.71 8.60
C LEU A 131 -8.43 3.25 8.10
N LEU A 132 -8.02 2.01 8.43
CA LEU A 132 -6.81 1.42 7.88
C LEU A 132 -6.88 1.28 6.36
N LEU A 133 -8.01 0.79 5.82
CA LEU A 133 -8.21 0.70 4.37
C LEU A 133 -8.04 2.07 3.71
N LEU A 134 -8.68 3.11 4.22
CA LEU A 134 -8.57 4.46 3.68
C LEU A 134 -7.13 5.00 3.74
N GLU A 135 -6.40 4.76 4.84
CA GLU A 135 -5.01 5.20 4.95
C GLU A 135 -4.08 4.45 3.98
N LEU A 136 -4.34 3.15 3.72
CA LEU A 136 -3.61 2.38 2.70
C LEU A 136 -3.92 2.88 1.29
N LEU A 137 -5.20 3.15 0.97
CA LEU A 137 -5.61 3.70 -0.32
C LEU A 137 -5.01 5.10 -0.55
N GLN A 138 -4.93 5.93 0.48
CA GLN A 138 -4.27 7.24 0.44
C GLN A 138 -2.84 7.16 -0.10
N ARG A 139 -2.15 6.04 0.12
CA ARG A 139 -0.74 5.84 -0.24
C ARG A 139 -0.54 5.07 -1.54
N HIS A 140 -1.46 4.19 -1.89
CA HIS A 140 -1.26 3.19 -2.94
C HIS A 140 -2.31 3.22 -4.05
N SER A 141 -3.25 4.17 -4.00
CA SER A 141 -4.36 4.23 -4.93
C SER A 141 -4.51 5.61 -5.58
N THR A 142 -5.48 5.74 -6.46
CA THR A 142 -5.86 7.02 -7.04
C THR A 142 -6.88 7.73 -6.14
N GLN A 143 -7.06 9.02 -6.35
CA GLN A 143 -8.03 9.82 -5.61
C GLN A 143 -9.45 9.27 -5.79
N GLU A 144 -9.81 8.86 -7.00
CA GLU A 144 -11.14 8.36 -7.32
C GLU A 144 -11.48 7.10 -6.51
N ILE A 145 -10.56 6.14 -6.43
CA ILE A 145 -10.75 4.90 -5.65
C ILE A 145 -10.83 5.19 -4.16
N PHE A 146 -10.02 6.13 -3.68
CA PHE A 146 -10.10 6.57 -2.29
C PHE A 146 -11.44 7.22 -1.97
N GLU A 147 -11.91 8.16 -2.82
CA GLU A 147 -13.17 8.88 -2.63
C GLU A 147 -14.37 7.94 -2.68
N GLU A 148 -14.38 6.95 -3.57
CA GLU A 148 -15.40 5.90 -3.60
C GLU A 148 -15.49 5.19 -2.25
N ARG A 149 -14.38 4.73 -1.70
CA ARG A 149 -14.34 4.07 -0.40
C ARG A 149 -14.63 5.01 0.77
N ALA A 150 -14.27 6.27 0.66
CA ALA A 150 -14.61 7.30 1.64
C ALA A 150 -16.14 7.54 1.70
N VAL A 151 -16.83 7.52 0.57
CA VAL A 151 -18.30 7.57 0.52
C VAL A 151 -18.91 6.33 1.17
N ASP A 152 -18.40 5.13 0.87
CA ASP A 152 -18.85 3.88 1.49
C ASP A 152 -18.73 3.94 3.02
N TYR A 153 -17.60 4.46 3.53
CA TYR A 153 -17.39 4.70 4.95
C TYR A 153 -18.43 5.67 5.53
N ALA A 154 -18.64 6.81 4.87
CA ALA A 154 -19.59 7.82 5.33
C ALA A 154 -21.03 7.28 5.39
N VAL A 155 -21.45 6.50 4.39
CA VAL A 155 -22.76 5.85 4.35
C VAL A 155 -22.90 4.78 5.44
N THR A 156 -21.83 4.05 5.73
CA THR A 156 -21.86 2.93 6.70
C THR A 156 -21.90 3.43 8.13
N PHE A 157 -21.14 4.48 8.46
CA PHE A 157 -20.96 4.93 9.85
C PHE A 157 -21.63 6.26 10.18
N GLU A 158 -22.17 6.96 9.18
CA GLU A 158 -22.71 8.32 9.31
C GLU A 158 -21.65 9.30 9.86
N LEU A 159 -20.38 9.05 9.58
CA LEU A 159 -19.24 9.85 9.99
C LEU A 159 -18.52 10.44 8.79
N SER A 160 -17.90 11.60 8.99
CA SER A 160 -17.04 12.20 7.97
C SER A 160 -15.76 11.37 7.81
N PRO A 161 -15.46 10.90 6.60
CA PRO A 161 -14.21 10.17 6.33
C PRO A 161 -13.00 11.13 6.36
N PRO A 162 -11.77 10.59 6.49
CA PRO A 162 -10.57 11.35 6.23
C PRO A 162 -10.59 11.96 4.83
N SER A 163 -10.01 13.15 4.66
CA SER A 163 -9.90 13.79 3.35
C SER A 163 -8.71 13.23 2.56
N TRP A 164 -8.85 13.20 1.23
CA TRP A 164 -7.73 12.93 0.35
C TRP A 164 -6.65 14.01 0.48
N GLU A 165 -5.41 13.60 0.66
CA GLU A 165 -4.25 14.50 0.68
C GLU A 165 -3.25 14.04 -0.37
N LYS A 166 -2.85 14.94 -1.26
CA LYS A 166 -1.83 14.64 -2.24
C LYS A 166 -0.47 14.50 -1.55
N LEU A 167 0.09 13.29 -1.54
CA LEU A 167 1.40 13.03 -0.96
C LEU A 167 2.48 13.70 -1.80
N SER A 168 3.17 14.67 -1.23
CA SER A 168 4.31 15.32 -1.89
C SER A 168 5.52 14.39 -1.81
N GLY A 169 5.94 13.82 -2.95
CA GLY A 169 7.26 13.22 -3.09
C GLY A 169 7.40 11.71 -3.24
N HIS A 170 6.33 10.94 -3.29
CA HIS A 170 6.43 9.52 -3.65
C HIS A 170 5.71 9.30 -4.98
N GLY A 171 6.49 9.23 -6.05
CA GLY A 171 5.97 8.78 -7.34
C GLY A 171 5.36 7.40 -7.15
N VAL A 172 4.04 7.31 -7.25
CA VAL A 172 3.32 6.05 -7.38
C VAL A 172 3.89 5.35 -8.61
N LYS A 173 4.82 4.42 -8.41
CA LYS A 173 5.09 3.42 -9.43
C LYS A 173 3.88 2.50 -9.42
N SER A 174 2.88 2.84 -10.21
CA SER A 174 1.78 1.94 -10.52
C SER A 174 2.28 0.85 -11.48
N PRO A 175 2.42 -0.40 -11.06
CA PRO A 175 2.71 -1.49 -11.98
C PRO A 175 1.46 -2.24 -12.45
N LEU A 176 0.26 -1.71 -12.28
CA LEU A 176 -0.95 -2.42 -12.66
C LEU A 176 -1.92 -1.48 -13.37
N LEU A 177 -1.75 -1.39 -14.67
CA LEU A 177 -2.78 -1.29 -15.71
C LEU A 177 -2.11 -0.95 -17.05
N SER A 178 -1.23 -1.87 -17.53
CA SER A 178 -0.92 -1.96 -18.96
C SER A 178 -1.97 -2.87 -19.60
N GLY A 179 -3.16 -2.37 -19.71
CA GLY A 179 -4.24 -2.95 -20.48
C GLY A 179 -5.17 -1.83 -20.84
N ARG A 180 -4.76 -1.01 -21.82
CA ARG A 180 -5.69 -0.08 -22.46
C ARG A 180 -6.72 -0.87 -23.26
N PRO A 181 -8.01 -0.79 -22.93
CA PRO A 181 -9.02 -0.76 -23.97
C PRO A 181 -8.91 0.62 -24.62
N LYS A 182 -8.89 0.64 -25.96
CA LYS A 182 -9.18 1.83 -26.73
C LYS A 182 -10.66 2.16 -26.47
N ASP A 183 -10.91 3.10 -25.62
CA ASP A 183 -12.22 3.73 -25.54
C ASP A 183 -12.12 5.11 -26.19
N ASP A 184 -12.97 5.29 -27.19
CA ASP A 184 -13.28 6.57 -27.82
C ASP A 184 -13.96 7.48 -26.79
N ALA A 185 -13.17 8.06 -25.89
CA ALA A 185 -13.63 9.11 -25.00
C ALA A 185 -13.65 10.41 -25.78
N HIS A 186 -14.83 10.84 -26.23
CA HIS A 186 -15.05 12.17 -26.75
C HIS A 186 -14.90 13.20 -25.62
N TYR A 187 -13.79 13.90 -25.60
CA TYR A 187 -13.59 15.07 -24.72
C TYR A 187 -14.41 16.24 -25.28
N PHE A 188 -15.48 16.61 -24.61
CA PHE A 188 -16.15 17.88 -24.85
C PHE A 188 -15.36 19.00 -24.16
N SER A 189 -14.46 19.66 -24.85
CA SER A 189 -13.91 20.95 -24.45
C SER A 189 -14.75 22.06 -25.07
N GLY A 190 -15.73 22.56 -24.34
CA GLY A 190 -16.54 23.68 -24.73
C GLY A 190 -17.14 24.38 -23.54
N GLU A 191 -17.06 25.71 -23.50
CA GLU A 191 -17.85 26.53 -22.57
C GLU A 191 -19.34 26.23 -22.78
N ILE A 192 -20.00 25.70 -21.76
CA ILE A 192 -21.44 25.58 -21.73
C ILE A 192 -21.99 26.98 -21.48
N LYS A 193 -22.24 27.74 -22.56
CA LYS A 193 -23.07 28.92 -22.50
C LYS A 193 -24.52 28.48 -22.36
N ASN A 194 -25.15 28.99 -21.29
CA ASN A 194 -26.57 28.89 -20.97
C ASN A 194 -27.44 28.97 -22.23
N SER A 195 -27.82 27.85 -22.80
CA SER A 195 -28.86 27.78 -23.81
C SER A 195 -30.16 27.35 -23.13
N ARG A 196 -31.13 28.25 -23.19
CA ARG A 196 -32.51 28.08 -22.71
C ARG A 196 -33.08 26.76 -23.20
N PHE A 197 -33.47 25.93 -22.25
CA PHE A 197 -34.35 24.80 -22.46
C PHE A 197 -35.82 25.31 -22.50
N ASP A 198 -36.14 26.10 -23.51
CA ASP A 198 -37.52 26.44 -23.83
C ASP A 198 -37.76 26.00 -25.27
N GLU A 199 -38.06 24.73 -25.46
CA GLU A 199 -38.80 24.18 -26.60
C GLU A 199 -38.66 22.65 -26.61
N LEU A 200 -39.49 22.00 -25.82
CA LEU A 200 -40.00 20.65 -26.10
C LEU A 200 -41.27 20.45 -25.24
N VAL A 201 -42.36 20.95 -25.78
CA VAL A 201 -43.73 20.49 -25.52
C VAL A 201 -44.18 19.66 -26.71
#